data_04b7bf359f35bd488ed557eb1eaa29aa
#
_entry.id   04b7bf359f35bd488ed557eb1eaa29aa
#
_cell.length_a   1.000
_cell.length_b   1.000
_cell.length_c   1.000
_cell.angle_alpha   90.00
_cell.angle_beta   90.00
_cell.angle_gamma   90.00
#
_symmetry.space_group_name_H-M   'P 1'
#
loop_
_entity.id
_entity.type
_entity.pdbx_description
1 polymer ?
#
loop_
_entity_poly.entity_id
_entity_poly.type
_entity_poly.pdbx_seq_one_letter_code
_entity_poly.pdbx_strand_id
1 'polypeptide(L)'
;MTVPAITAASGGASSAPVLVLGPSLGTAAPLWDAASELLSEHFSILSWDLPGHGLSRPASEPFTVAELADAVVVLADERNVNRFAYAGVSLGGAVGLELALRHPERLDAVSTICSVAVFGEPGAWSERAELVRQQSTAALVGASAKRWFGPAFIAANPRVASGLLHTLSDTDDESYALCCEALAGYDVRGRLGEIGTPLLALSGQFDPVAPPSVVEAMAVATQCGRAIEVADAGHLAPAEQPSRVAQLLVDFFTKGTRHE
;
A
#
# COMPACT_ATOMS: atom_id res chain seq x y z
N MET A 1 -17.95 14.01 5.33
CA MET A 1 -16.83 13.07 5.23
C MET A 1 -17.44 11.70 5.02
N THR A 2 -17.13 11.08 3.90
CA THR A 2 -17.73 9.79 3.52
C THR A 2 -16.63 8.75 3.56
N VAL A 3 -16.62 7.91 4.59
CA VAL A 3 -15.67 6.79 4.68
C VAL A 3 -15.99 5.79 3.57
N PRO A 4 -15.09 5.55 2.62
CA PRO A 4 -15.36 4.65 1.51
C PRO A 4 -15.47 3.19 2.00
N ALA A 5 -16.36 2.41 1.37
CA ALA A 5 -16.49 0.99 1.68
C ALA A 5 -15.34 0.21 1.04
N ILE A 6 -14.59 -0.52 1.85
CA ILE A 6 -13.53 -1.42 1.39
C ILE A 6 -13.82 -2.86 1.82
N THR A 7 -13.34 -3.81 1.05
CA THR A 7 -13.50 -5.25 1.32
C THR A 7 -12.13 -5.88 1.55
N ALA A 8 -12.05 -6.89 2.40
CA ALA A 8 -10.80 -7.62 2.59
C ALA A 8 -10.99 -9.13 2.50
N ALA A 9 -9.98 -9.79 1.94
CA ALA A 9 -9.77 -11.22 2.07
C ALA A 9 -8.99 -11.52 3.35
N SER A 10 -9.30 -12.64 4.00
CA SER A 10 -8.63 -13.09 5.23
C SER A 10 -7.94 -14.43 5.03
N GLY A 11 -6.79 -14.62 5.69
CA GLY A 11 -6.02 -15.86 5.70
C GLY A 11 -5.19 -16.00 6.99
N GLY A 12 -4.63 -17.18 7.24
CA GLY A 12 -3.78 -17.45 8.40
C GLY A 12 -4.53 -17.95 9.64
N ALA A 13 -3.79 -18.17 10.74
CA ALA A 13 -4.32 -18.72 11.99
C ALA A 13 -5.09 -17.66 12.78
N SER A 14 -6.30 -17.97 13.24
CA SER A 14 -7.19 -17.03 13.94
C SER A 14 -6.67 -16.51 15.31
N SER A 15 -5.60 -17.09 15.85
CA SER A 15 -4.99 -16.69 17.12
C SER A 15 -3.68 -15.92 16.98
N ALA A 16 -3.17 -15.76 15.76
CA ALA A 16 -1.94 -14.99 15.51
C ALA A 16 -2.23 -13.46 15.51
N PRO A 17 -1.22 -12.62 15.77
CA PRO A 17 -1.34 -11.17 15.62
C PRO A 17 -1.84 -10.80 14.21
N VAL A 18 -2.70 -9.79 14.13
CA VAL A 18 -3.27 -9.38 12.83
C VAL A 18 -2.30 -8.48 12.08
N LEU A 19 -2.06 -8.81 10.81
CA LEU A 19 -1.35 -7.97 9.86
C LEU A 19 -2.30 -7.55 8.73
N VAL A 20 -2.54 -6.24 8.65
CA VAL A 20 -3.36 -5.64 7.59
C VAL A 20 -2.46 -5.25 6.42
N LEU A 21 -2.82 -5.70 5.20
CA LEU A 21 -2.05 -5.47 3.98
C LEU A 21 -2.81 -4.56 3.02
N GLY A 22 -2.18 -3.44 2.65
CA GLY A 22 -2.76 -2.45 1.74
C GLY A 22 -2.19 -2.50 0.31
N PRO A 23 -3.05 -2.34 -0.73
CA PRO A 23 -2.65 -2.43 -2.12
C PRO A 23 -1.98 -1.15 -2.65
N SER A 24 -1.37 -1.24 -3.83
CA SER A 24 -1.02 -0.08 -4.66
C SER A 24 -2.21 0.34 -5.53
N LEU A 25 -2.25 1.60 -5.96
CA LEU A 25 -3.27 2.07 -6.92
C LEU A 25 -3.23 1.24 -8.21
N GLY A 26 -4.38 0.74 -8.62
CA GLY A 26 -4.54 -0.15 -9.79
C GLY A 26 -4.18 -1.61 -9.52
N THR A 27 -3.93 -1.99 -8.26
CA THR A 27 -3.75 -3.38 -7.84
C THR A 27 -4.80 -3.78 -6.80
N ALA A 28 -4.82 -5.05 -6.44
CA ALA A 28 -5.72 -5.62 -5.43
C ALA A 28 -4.95 -6.62 -4.54
N ALA A 29 -5.65 -7.33 -3.66
CA ALA A 29 -5.08 -8.32 -2.75
C ALA A 29 -4.06 -9.29 -3.40
N PRO A 30 -4.22 -9.75 -4.67
CA PRO A 30 -3.23 -10.60 -5.33
C PRO A 30 -1.81 -10.02 -5.45
N LEU A 31 -1.63 -8.71 -5.28
CA LEU A 31 -0.30 -8.10 -5.13
C LEU A 31 0.52 -8.79 -4.03
N TRP A 32 -0.15 -9.27 -3.00
CA TRP A 32 0.45 -9.82 -1.80
C TRP A 32 0.51 -11.36 -1.77
N ASP A 33 -0.08 -12.08 -2.74
CA ASP A 33 -0.29 -13.53 -2.67
C ASP A 33 0.97 -14.29 -2.24
N ALA A 34 2.07 -14.15 -2.97
CA ALA A 34 3.30 -14.87 -2.69
C ALA A 34 3.96 -14.45 -1.35
N ALA A 35 3.83 -13.20 -0.95
CA ALA A 35 4.34 -12.74 0.36
C ALA A 35 3.41 -13.18 1.49
N SER A 36 2.08 -13.20 1.27
CA SER A 36 1.08 -13.61 2.26
C SER A 36 1.21 -15.08 2.64
N GLU A 37 1.59 -15.96 1.71
CA GLU A 37 1.88 -17.37 2.03
C GLU A 37 2.93 -17.47 3.14
N LEU A 38 4.01 -16.72 3.04
CA LEU A 38 5.09 -16.71 4.04
C LEU A 38 4.70 -15.96 5.33
N LEU A 39 3.97 -14.85 5.19
CA LEU A 39 3.53 -14.05 6.33
C LEU A 39 2.48 -14.79 7.18
N SER A 40 1.65 -15.65 6.58
CA SER A 40 0.60 -16.40 7.25
C SER A 40 1.11 -17.43 8.27
N GLU A 41 2.39 -17.77 8.21
CA GLU A 41 3.05 -18.60 9.24
C GLU A 41 3.19 -17.85 10.59
N HIS A 42 3.14 -16.51 10.56
CA HIS A 42 3.39 -15.65 11.71
C HIS A 42 2.19 -14.75 12.08
N PHE A 43 1.31 -14.44 11.10
CA PHE A 43 0.23 -13.48 11.26
C PHE A 43 -1.10 -14.01 10.74
N SER A 44 -2.18 -13.50 11.32
CA SER A 44 -3.50 -13.53 10.70
C SER A 44 -3.58 -12.39 9.69
N ILE A 45 -3.67 -12.72 8.40
CA ILE A 45 -3.60 -11.74 7.30
C ILE A 45 -4.98 -11.17 6.98
N LEU A 46 -5.03 -9.86 6.78
CA LEU A 46 -6.20 -9.13 6.31
C LEU A 46 -5.79 -8.23 5.15
N SER A 47 -5.91 -8.73 3.90
CA SER A 47 -5.58 -7.97 2.69
C SER A 47 -6.82 -7.27 2.17
N TRP A 48 -6.81 -5.94 2.09
CA TRP A 48 -7.93 -5.14 1.62
C TRP A 48 -7.73 -4.58 0.22
N ASP A 49 -8.84 -4.28 -0.45
CA ASP A 49 -8.86 -3.70 -1.79
C ASP A 49 -9.35 -2.24 -1.73
N LEU A 50 -8.76 -1.37 -2.56
CA LEU A 50 -9.22 0.00 -2.79
C LEU A 50 -10.65 -0.01 -3.35
N PRO A 51 -11.44 1.07 -3.17
CA PRO A 51 -12.75 1.19 -3.82
C PRO A 51 -12.65 0.95 -5.32
N GLY A 52 -13.55 0.12 -5.88
CA GLY A 52 -13.57 -0.23 -7.29
C GLY A 52 -12.43 -1.14 -7.78
N HIS A 53 -11.59 -1.65 -6.86
CA HIS A 53 -10.53 -2.61 -7.16
C HIS A 53 -10.88 -3.97 -6.56
N GLY A 54 -10.45 -5.04 -7.21
CA GLY A 54 -10.60 -6.40 -6.69
C GLY A 54 -12.04 -6.73 -6.26
N LEU A 55 -12.25 -6.98 -4.97
CA LEU A 55 -13.54 -7.31 -4.39
C LEU A 55 -14.31 -6.11 -3.82
N SER A 56 -13.68 -4.94 -3.76
CA SER A 56 -14.32 -3.73 -3.22
C SER A 56 -15.27 -3.11 -4.24
N ARG A 57 -16.44 -2.68 -3.75
CA ARG A 57 -17.43 -1.99 -4.58
C ARG A 57 -16.87 -0.66 -5.09
N PRO A 58 -17.34 -0.20 -6.25
CA PRO A 58 -17.02 1.14 -6.74
C PRO A 58 -17.36 2.23 -5.72
N ALA A 59 -16.53 3.27 -5.67
CA ALA A 59 -16.83 4.47 -4.89
C ALA A 59 -17.97 5.26 -5.55
N SER A 60 -18.87 5.81 -4.75
CA SER A 60 -19.94 6.70 -5.22
C SER A 60 -19.65 8.18 -5.01
N GLU A 61 -18.66 8.50 -4.19
CA GLU A 61 -18.32 9.86 -3.76
C GLU A 61 -16.79 10.02 -3.67
N PRO A 62 -16.26 11.23 -3.85
CA PRO A 62 -14.86 11.54 -3.60
C PRO A 62 -14.46 11.23 -2.16
N PHE A 63 -13.23 10.82 -1.97
CA PHE A 63 -12.62 10.55 -0.67
C PHE A 63 -11.16 11.00 -0.65
N THR A 64 -10.58 11.05 0.54
CA THR A 64 -9.18 11.38 0.79
C THR A 64 -8.39 10.14 1.23
N VAL A 65 -7.06 10.23 1.21
CA VAL A 65 -6.19 9.17 1.78
C VAL A 65 -6.47 8.99 3.29
N ALA A 66 -6.79 10.07 4.00
CA ALA A 66 -7.17 10.04 5.40
C ALA A 66 -8.47 9.25 5.63
N GLU A 67 -9.46 9.39 4.76
CA GLU A 67 -10.72 8.64 4.83
C GLU A 67 -10.53 7.16 4.44
N LEU A 68 -9.55 6.81 3.60
CA LEU A 68 -9.13 5.42 3.39
C LEU A 68 -8.51 4.81 4.66
N ALA A 69 -7.75 5.61 5.44
CA ALA A 69 -7.23 5.15 6.73
C ALA A 69 -8.38 4.90 7.73
N ASP A 70 -9.38 5.80 7.79
CA ASP A 70 -10.58 5.59 8.59
C ASP A 70 -11.34 4.32 8.15
N ALA A 71 -11.42 4.03 6.84
CA ALA A 71 -12.03 2.81 6.31
C ALA A 71 -11.31 1.54 6.77
N VAL A 72 -9.97 1.56 6.84
CA VAL A 72 -9.19 0.42 7.37
C VAL A 72 -9.50 0.19 8.86
N VAL A 73 -9.70 1.24 9.64
CA VAL A 73 -10.11 1.12 11.04
C VAL A 73 -11.50 0.50 11.16
N VAL A 74 -12.46 0.97 10.36
CA VAL A 74 -13.83 0.38 10.31
C VAL A 74 -13.76 -1.11 9.94
N LEU A 75 -12.96 -1.45 8.92
CA LEU A 75 -12.74 -2.83 8.51
C LEU A 75 -12.18 -3.72 9.64
N ALA A 76 -11.26 -3.19 10.44
CA ALA A 76 -10.71 -3.88 11.61
C ALA A 76 -11.77 -4.05 12.72
N ASP A 77 -12.60 -3.03 12.96
CA ASP A 77 -13.68 -3.07 13.95
C ASP A 77 -14.75 -4.12 13.60
N GLU A 78 -15.14 -4.23 12.33
CA GLU A 78 -16.06 -5.26 11.85
C GLU A 78 -15.56 -6.70 12.10
N ARG A 79 -14.24 -6.86 12.28
CA ARG A 79 -13.58 -8.14 12.59
C ARG A 79 -13.17 -8.28 14.05
N ASN A 80 -13.59 -7.34 14.91
CA ASN A 80 -13.23 -7.28 16.34
C ASN A 80 -11.72 -7.21 16.57
N VAL A 81 -10.97 -6.54 15.68
CA VAL A 81 -9.52 -6.33 15.76
C VAL A 81 -9.26 -4.96 16.37
N ASN A 82 -8.86 -4.91 17.64
CA ASN A 82 -8.56 -3.66 18.34
C ASN A 82 -7.23 -3.04 17.93
N ARG A 83 -6.20 -3.86 17.76
CA ARG A 83 -4.85 -3.44 17.34
C ARG A 83 -4.32 -4.38 16.28
N PHE A 84 -3.51 -3.83 15.37
CA PHE A 84 -2.93 -4.57 14.26
C PHE A 84 -1.59 -3.98 13.81
N ALA A 85 -0.75 -4.81 13.21
CA ALA A 85 0.35 -4.36 12.38
C ALA A 85 -0.16 -4.00 10.97
N TYR A 86 0.42 -3.01 10.32
CA TYR A 86 0.01 -2.58 8.98
C TYR A 86 1.20 -2.57 8.02
N ALA A 87 1.01 -3.08 6.80
CA ALA A 87 1.95 -2.91 5.70
C ALA A 87 1.20 -2.52 4.42
N GLY A 88 1.64 -1.46 3.74
CA GLY A 88 0.97 -0.98 2.53
C GLY A 88 1.94 -0.55 1.43
N VAL A 89 1.56 -0.80 0.18
CA VAL A 89 2.34 -0.45 -1.01
C VAL A 89 1.81 0.85 -1.61
N SER A 90 2.69 1.81 -1.91
CA SER A 90 2.34 3.03 -2.64
C SER A 90 1.18 3.80 -1.97
N LEU A 91 0.00 3.92 -2.60
CA LEU A 91 -1.19 4.49 -1.97
C LEU A 91 -1.54 3.78 -0.64
N GLY A 92 -1.45 2.44 -0.58
CA GLY A 92 -1.61 1.72 0.68
C GLY A 92 -0.56 2.11 1.73
N GLY A 93 0.65 2.47 1.32
CA GLY A 93 1.67 3.01 2.22
C GLY A 93 1.33 4.42 2.73
N ALA A 94 0.74 5.28 1.87
CA ALA A 94 0.21 6.58 2.29
C ALA A 94 -0.94 6.42 3.30
N VAL A 95 -1.81 5.43 3.11
CA VAL A 95 -2.83 5.04 4.10
C VAL A 95 -2.17 4.63 5.43
N GLY A 96 -1.04 3.91 5.37
CA GLY A 96 -0.25 3.57 6.57
C GLY A 96 0.28 4.78 7.32
N LEU A 97 0.75 5.83 6.61
CA LEU A 97 1.16 7.10 7.24
C LEU A 97 -0.03 7.83 7.87
N GLU A 98 -1.17 7.88 7.19
CA GLU A 98 -2.38 8.48 7.76
C GLU A 98 -2.91 7.70 8.97
N LEU A 99 -2.85 6.37 8.96
CA LEU A 99 -3.16 5.55 10.13
C LEU A 99 -2.25 5.91 11.32
N ALA A 100 -0.94 6.03 11.09
CA ALA A 100 0.02 6.39 12.14
C ALA A 100 -0.18 7.82 12.69
N LEU A 101 -0.70 8.74 11.87
CA LEU A 101 -1.01 10.11 12.26
C LEU A 101 -2.35 10.26 12.97
N ARG A 102 -3.35 9.45 12.62
CA ARG A 102 -4.75 9.64 13.05
C ARG A 102 -5.21 8.61 14.07
N HIS A 103 -4.67 7.39 13.98
CA HIS A 103 -5.08 6.24 14.78
C HIS A 103 -3.88 5.48 15.37
N PRO A 104 -2.87 6.18 15.97
CA PRO A 104 -1.66 5.52 16.47
C PRO A 104 -1.96 4.45 17.55
N GLU A 105 -3.05 4.62 18.31
CA GLU A 105 -3.49 3.66 19.32
C GLU A 105 -3.96 2.33 18.74
N ARG A 106 -4.31 2.29 17.46
CA ARG A 106 -4.76 1.09 16.74
C ARG A 106 -3.60 0.28 16.16
N LEU A 107 -2.40 0.84 16.15
CA LEU A 107 -1.24 0.26 15.47
C LEU A 107 -0.22 -0.31 16.46
N ASP A 108 0.27 -1.51 16.17
CA ASP A 108 1.45 -2.07 16.82
C ASP A 108 2.73 -1.53 16.15
N ALA A 109 2.75 -1.51 14.82
CA ALA A 109 3.79 -0.92 13.99
C ALA A 109 3.28 -0.75 12.55
N VAL A 110 3.96 0.05 11.74
CA VAL A 110 3.63 0.33 10.33
C VAL A 110 4.80 0.04 9.42
N SER A 111 4.55 -0.59 8.27
CA SER A 111 5.49 -0.62 7.15
C SER A 111 4.90 0.08 5.93
N THR A 112 5.62 1.06 5.38
CA THR A 112 5.32 1.67 4.09
C THR A 112 6.25 1.09 3.04
N ILE A 113 5.72 0.62 1.91
CA ILE A 113 6.50 -0.03 0.86
C ILE A 113 6.32 0.76 -0.43
N CYS A 114 7.44 1.19 -1.03
CA CYS A 114 7.41 1.96 -2.27
C CYS A 114 6.43 3.15 -2.19
N SER A 115 6.47 3.88 -1.07
CA SER A 115 5.54 4.96 -0.74
C SER A 115 6.28 6.19 -0.24
N VAL A 116 5.61 7.33 -0.32
CA VAL A 116 6.17 8.64 0.00
C VAL A 116 5.15 9.52 0.73
N ALA A 117 5.61 10.59 1.37
CA ALA A 117 4.75 11.55 2.08
C ALA A 117 3.98 12.52 1.14
N VAL A 118 4.33 12.55 -0.14
CA VAL A 118 3.66 13.29 -1.22
C VAL A 118 3.99 12.64 -2.56
N PHE A 119 3.00 12.45 -3.42
CA PHE A 119 3.19 11.79 -4.72
C PHE A 119 3.26 12.79 -5.88
N GLY A 120 4.44 13.34 -6.12
CA GLY A 120 4.67 14.25 -7.26
C GLY A 120 3.79 15.50 -7.22
N GLU A 121 3.43 15.99 -8.41
CA GLU A 121 2.65 17.22 -8.56
C GLU A 121 1.14 16.91 -8.65
N PRO A 122 0.28 17.66 -7.93
CA PRO A 122 -1.18 17.47 -7.95
C PRO A 122 -1.77 17.45 -9.36
N GLY A 123 -1.30 18.34 -10.26
CA GLY A 123 -1.79 18.44 -11.62
C GLY A 123 -1.64 17.16 -12.43
N ALA A 124 -0.53 16.43 -12.25
CA ALA A 124 -0.30 15.16 -12.95
C ALA A 124 -1.32 14.08 -12.54
N TRP A 125 -1.77 14.09 -11.29
CA TRP A 125 -2.80 13.19 -10.81
C TRP A 125 -4.19 13.56 -11.34
N SER A 126 -4.50 14.85 -11.42
CA SER A 126 -5.76 15.33 -12.02
C SER A 126 -5.83 14.99 -13.52
N GLU A 127 -4.73 15.18 -14.26
CA GLU A 127 -4.64 14.79 -15.67
C GLU A 127 -4.82 13.27 -15.85
N ARG A 128 -4.26 12.47 -14.93
CA ARG A 128 -4.41 11.02 -14.95
C ARG A 128 -5.85 10.57 -14.65
N ALA A 129 -6.53 11.23 -13.71
CA ALA A 129 -7.93 10.98 -13.42
C ALA A 129 -8.80 11.25 -14.66
N GLU A 130 -8.58 12.39 -15.33
CA GLU A 130 -9.30 12.75 -16.54
C GLU A 130 -9.01 11.78 -17.70
N LEU A 131 -7.75 11.37 -17.88
CA LEU A 131 -7.38 10.37 -18.88
C LEU A 131 -8.15 9.05 -18.68
N VAL A 132 -8.24 8.57 -17.44
CA VAL A 132 -8.96 7.33 -17.14
C VAL A 132 -10.46 7.48 -17.39
N ARG A 133 -11.06 8.58 -17.02
CA ARG A 133 -12.48 8.87 -17.33
C ARG A 133 -12.76 8.87 -18.84
N GLN A 134 -11.80 9.31 -19.66
CA GLN A 134 -11.95 9.37 -21.11
C GLN A 134 -11.60 8.08 -21.83
N GLN A 135 -10.62 7.30 -21.36
CA GLN A 135 -9.99 6.21 -22.11
C GLN A 135 -9.88 4.90 -21.33
N SER A 136 -10.49 4.82 -20.14
CA SER A 136 -10.42 3.73 -19.17
C SER A 136 -9.03 3.47 -18.57
N THR A 137 -9.00 2.68 -17.50
CA THR A 137 -7.78 2.19 -16.84
C THR A 137 -6.91 1.36 -17.78
N ALA A 138 -7.49 0.70 -18.79
CA ALA A 138 -6.76 -0.06 -19.80
C ALA A 138 -5.71 0.79 -20.55
N ALA A 139 -5.97 2.09 -20.75
CA ALA A 139 -5.01 3.01 -21.38
C ALA A 139 -3.70 3.17 -20.57
N LEU A 140 -3.73 2.85 -19.28
CA LEU A 140 -2.57 3.00 -18.40
C LEU A 140 -1.64 1.77 -18.40
N VAL A 141 -2.08 0.62 -18.90
CA VAL A 141 -1.38 -0.68 -18.79
C VAL A 141 0.07 -0.60 -19.28
N GLY A 142 0.28 -0.03 -20.47
CA GLY A 142 1.64 0.05 -21.04
C GLY A 142 2.60 0.94 -20.26
N ALA A 143 2.10 2.06 -19.70
CA ALA A 143 2.89 2.96 -18.86
C ALA A 143 3.13 2.36 -17.46
N SER A 144 2.15 1.66 -16.92
CA SER A 144 2.23 0.98 -15.63
C SER A 144 3.22 -0.18 -15.67
N ALA A 145 3.24 -0.97 -16.74
CA ALA A 145 4.22 -2.05 -16.90
C ALA A 145 5.67 -1.56 -16.78
N LYS A 146 5.97 -0.39 -17.34
CA LYS A 146 7.32 0.22 -17.27
C LYS A 146 7.66 0.82 -15.91
N ARG A 147 6.66 1.18 -15.13
CA ARG A 147 6.82 1.88 -13.85
C ARG A 147 6.78 0.94 -12.66
N TRP A 148 6.01 -0.15 -12.78
CA TRP A 148 5.76 -1.05 -11.66
C TRP A 148 6.87 -2.06 -11.43
N PHE A 149 7.52 -2.52 -12.50
CA PHE A 149 8.42 -3.66 -12.45
C PHE A 149 9.88 -3.28 -12.70
N GLY A 150 10.77 -3.93 -11.97
CA GLY A 150 12.20 -3.88 -12.22
C GLY A 150 12.56 -4.46 -13.60
N PRO A 151 13.76 -4.15 -14.11
CA PRO A 151 14.12 -4.35 -15.53
C PRO A 151 13.95 -5.79 -16.08
N ALA A 152 14.08 -6.82 -15.25
CA ALA A 152 14.02 -8.22 -15.69
C ALA A 152 12.73 -8.93 -15.28
N PHE A 153 11.87 -8.31 -14.44
CA PHE A 153 10.78 -9.01 -13.79
C PHE A 153 9.74 -9.57 -14.75
N ILE A 154 9.26 -8.76 -15.70
CA ILE A 154 8.21 -9.19 -16.66
C ILE A 154 8.66 -10.42 -17.46
N ALA A 155 9.92 -10.44 -17.90
CA ALA A 155 10.45 -11.57 -18.68
C ALA A 155 10.59 -12.84 -17.82
N ALA A 156 10.99 -12.69 -16.55
CA ALA A 156 11.17 -13.81 -15.61
C ALA A 156 9.85 -14.33 -15.04
N ASN A 157 8.87 -13.44 -14.84
CA ASN A 157 7.59 -13.72 -14.15
C ASN A 157 6.37 -13.24 -14.94
N PRO A 158 6.19 -13.66 -16.23
CA PRO A 158 5.17 -13.10 -17.11
C PRO A 158 3.73 -13.30 -16.61
N ARG A 159 3.47 -14.39 -15.88
CA ARG A 159 2.13 -14.67 -15.31
C ARG A 159 1.78 -13.69 -14.20
N VAL A 160 2.70 -13.43 -13.29
CA VAL A 160 2.48 -12.48 -12.18
C VAL A 160 2.30 -11.07 -12.73
N ALA A 161 3.20 -10.64 -13.61
CA ALA A 161 3.13 -9.32 -14.23
C ALA A 161 1.82 -9.14 -15.02
N SER A 162 1.43 -10.13 -15.83
CA SER A 162 0.17 -10.09 -16.58
C SER A 162 -1.04 -10.04 -15.66
N GLY A 163 -1.07 -10.83 -14.58
CA GLY A 163 -2.18 -10.82 -13.60
C GLY A 163 -2.37 -9.44 -12.98
N LEU A 164 -1.30 -8.80 -12.52
CA LEU A 164 -1.35 -7.45 -11.93
C LEU A 164 -1.78 -6.38 -12.95
N LEU A 165 -1.32 -6.48 -14.20
CA LEU A 165 -1.75 -5.57 -15.27
C LEU A 165 -3.21 -5.79 -15.70
N HIS A 166 -3.72 -7.02 -15.64
CA HIS A 166 -5.15 -7.30 -15.84
C HIS A 166 -5.98 -6.69 -14.71
N THR A 167 -5.55 -6.82 -13.44
CA THR A 167 -6.24 -6.17 -12.32
C THR A 167 -6.37 -4.65 -12.55
N LEU A 168 -5.32 -3.99 -13.06
CA LEU A 168 -5.41 -2.58 -13.44
C LEU A 168 -6.47 -2.34 -14.52
N SER A 169 -6.46 -3.17 -15.57
CA SER A 169 -7.41 -3.04 -16.69
C SER A 169 -8.87 -3.27 -16.28
N ASP A 170 -9.10 -4.10 -15.27
CA ASP A 170 -10.42 -4.47 -14.76
C ASP A 170 -10.91 -3.55 -13.64
N THR A 171 -10.09 -2.60 -13.20
CA THR A 171 -10.45 -1.63 -12.15
C THR A 171 -11.52 -0.67 -12.66
N ASP A 172 -12.49 -0.35 -11.80
CA ASP A 172 -13.53 0.65 -12.10
C ASP A 172 -12.90 2.02 -12.37
N ASP A 173 -13.21 2.59 -13.53
CA ASP A 173 -12.58 3.81 -14.03
C ASP A 173 -12.80 5.00 -13.11
N GLU A 174 -14.03 5.21 -12.63
CA GLU A 174 -14.33 6.34 -11.75
C GLU A 174 -13.67 6.18 -10.38
N SER A 175 -13.69 4.99 -9.80
CA SER A 175 -13.01 4.74 -8.53
C SER A 175 -11.49 4.93 -8.63
N TYR A 176 -10.88 4.53 -9.76
CA TYR A 176 -9.47 4.80 -10.02
C TYR A 176 -9.21 6.30 -10.11
N ALA A 177 -10.06 7.05 -10.81
CA ALA A 177 -9.95 8.51 -10.94
C ALA A 177 -10.07 9.19 -9.57
N LEU A 178 -11.02 8.76 -8.73
CA LEU A 178 -11.17 9.26 -7.36
C LEU A 178 -9.94 8.96 -6.48
N CYS A 179 -9.31 7.80 -6.65
CA CYS A 179 -8.01 7.52 -5.99
C CYS A 179 -6.91 8.48 -6.47
N CYS A 180 -6.88 8.83 -7.77
CA CYS A 180 -5.93 9.84 -8.28
C CYS A 180 -6.18 11.21 -7.64
N GLU A 181 -7.44 11.62 -7.51
CA GLU A 181 -7.81 12.89 -6.85
C GLU A 181 -7.44 12.88 -5.36
N ALA A 182 -7.61 11.74 -4.67
CA ALA A 182 -7.15 11.58 -3.30
C ALA A 182 -5.63 11.76 -3.17
N LEU A 183 -4.85 11.23 -4.13
CA LEU A 183 -3.39 11.42 -4.19
C LEU A 183 -3.00 12.86 -4.56
N ALA A 184 -3.77 13.54 -5.40
CA ALA A 184 -3.55 14.94 -5.74
C ALA A 184 -3.65 15.85 -4.50
N GLY A 185 -4.53 15.51 -3.56
CA GLY A 185 -4.70 16.24 -2.30
C GLY A 185 -3.82 15.78 -1.14
N TYR A 186 -2.99 14.73 -1.35
CA TYR A 186 -2.22 14.11 -0.27
C TYR A 186 -0.84 14.74 -0.10
N ASP A 187 -0.58 15.34 1.08
CA ASP A 187 0.73 15.81 1.51
C ASP A 187 0.82 15.80 3.03
N VAL A 188 1.63 14.88 3.58
CA VAL A 188 1.86 14.74 5.03
C VAL A 188 3.30 15.09 5.43
N ARG A 189 4.09 15.70 4.52
CA ARG A 189 5.51 16.05 4.80
C ARG A 189 5.67 16.88 6.06
N GLY A 190 4.80 17.84 6.28
CA GLY A 190 4.83 18.71 7.46
C GLY A 190 4.45 18.02 8.78
N ARG A 191 3.94 16.79 8.71
CA ARG A 191 3.40 16.04 9.84
C ARG A 191 4.21 14.78 10.19
N LEU A 192 5.24 14.43 9.42
CA LEU A 192 6.04 13.21 9.65
C LEU A 192 6.62 13.14 11.06
N GLY A 193 7.04 14.29 11.64
CA GLY A 193 7.55 14.37 13.00
C GLY A 193 6.52 14.07 14.11
N GLU A 194 5.23 13.98 13.79
CA GLU A 194 4.17 13.58 14.72
C GLU A 194 4.10 12.04 14.85
N ILE A 195 4.65 11.29 13.89
CA ILE A 195 4.58 9.83 13.87
C ILE A 195 5.54 9.22 14.88
N GLY A 196 4.99 8.74 16.00
CA GLY A 196 5.71 8.02 17.04
C GLY A 196 5.58 6.50 16.94
N THR A 197 4.67 6.00 16.11
CA THR A 197 4.52 4.56 15.82
C THR A 197 5.79 4.02 15.16
N PRO A 198 6.33 2.85 15.58
CA PRO A 198 7.46 2.24 14.90
C PRO A 198 7.18 2.08 13.39
N LEU A 199 8.09 2.59 12.55
CA LEU A 199 7.91 2.64 11.11
C LEU A 199 9.09 1.99 10.37
N LEU A 200 8.77 1.05 9.46
CA LEU A 200 9.71 0.49 8.50
C LEU A 200 9.32 0.95 7.10
N ALA A 201 10.15 1.74 6.45
CA ALA A 201 9.97 2.14 5.06
C ALA A 201 10.81 1.26 4.13
N LEU A 202 10.16 0.56 3.20
CA LEU A 202 10.83 -0.25 2.18
C LEU A 202 10.75 0.47 0.83
N SER A 203 11.86 0.51 0.11
CA SER A 203 11.94 1.00 -1.28
C SER A 203 12.39 -0.10 -2.21
N GLY A 204 11.89 -0.15 -3.43
CA GLY A 204 12.49 -0.96 -4.48
C GLY A 204 13.71 -0.26 -5.07
N GLN A 205 14.78 -1.00 -5.35
CA GLN A 205 16.02 -0.47 -5.94
C GLN A 205 15.76 0.30 -7.24
N PHE A 206 14.81 -0.16 -8.04
CA PHE A 206 14.48 0.39 -9.37
C PHE A 206 13.16 1.18 -9.37
N ASP A 207 12.63 1.54 -8.21
CA ASP A 207 11.36 2.27 -8.12
C ASP A 207 11.50 3.74 -8.55
N PRO A 208 10.88 4.17 -9.66
CA PRO A 208 10.92 5.55 -10.09
C PRO A 208 9.89 6.44 -9.38
N VAL A 209 8.92 5.86 -8.67
CA VAL A 209 7.82 6.58 -7.98
C VAL A 209 8.24 6.98 -6.58
N ALA A 210 8.87 6.03 -5.86
CA ALA A 210 9.37 6.21 -4.51
C ALA A 210 10.87 5.82 -4.44
N PRO A 211 11.76 6.64 -5.00
CA PRO A 211 13.19 6.35 -5.02
C PRO A 211 13.76 6.13 -3.61
N PRO A 212 14.75 5.23 -3.43
CA PRO A 212 15.31 4.90 -2.12
C PRO A 212 15.68 6.11 -1.27
N SER A 213 16.30 7.13 -1.86
CA SER A 213 16.70 8.35 -1.15
C SER A 213 15.51 9.17 -0.61
N VAL A 214 14.37 9.16 -1.32
CA VAL A 214 13.14 9.86 -0.87
C VAL A 214 12.47 9.08 0.26
N VAL A 215 12.43 7.76 0.15
CA VAL A 215 11.89 6.85 1.18
C VAL A 215 12.74 6.94 2.47
N GLU A 216 14.06 6.99 2.34
CA GLU A 216 14.98 7.18 3.48
C GLU A 216 14.74 8.52 4.18
N ALA A 217 14.68 9.61 3.40
CA ALA A 217 14.40 10.94 3.95
C ALA A 217 13.06 11.01 4.68
N MET A 218 12.02 10.36 4.14
CA MET A 218 10.70 10.25 4.78
C MET A 218 10.80 9.49 6.11
N ALA A 219 11.46 8.34 6.13
CA ALA A 219 11.59 7.51 7.34
C ALA A 219 12.33 8.27 8.45
N VAL A 220 13.46 8.92 8.12
CA VAL A 220 14.27 9.71 9.07
C VAL A 220 13.49 10.92 9.63
N ALA A 221 12.53 11.45 8.90
CA ALA A 221 11.70 12.55 9.36
C ALA A 221 10.64 12.13 10.42
N THR A 222 10.41 10.84 10.63
CA THR A 222 9.55 10.32 11.72
C THR A 222 10.36 10.08 12.99
N GLN A 223 9.70 9.89 14.14
CA GLN A 223 10.39 9.72 15.44
C GLN A 223 11.10 8.35 15.55
N CYS A 224 10.55 7.30 14.96
CA CYS A 224 11.02 5.91 15.09
C CYS A 224 11.09 5.18 13.74
N GLY A 225 11.37 5.91 12.66
CA GLY A 225 11.43 5.35 11.32
C GLY A 225 12.81 4.85 10.92
N ARG A 226 12.82 3.79 10.13
CA ARG A 226 14.02 3.29 9.43
C ARG A 226 13.66 2.90 8.01
N ALA A 227 14.62 3.01 7.09
CA ALA A 227 14.45 2.63 5.70
C ALA A 227 15.34 1.45 5.33
N ILE A 228 14.86 0.59 4.43
CA ILE A 228 15.63 -0.51 3.83
C ILE A 228 15.31 -0.57 2.34
N GLU A 229 16.34 -0.64 1.50
CA GLU A 229 16.21 -0.91 0.08
C GLU A 229 16.05 -2.41 -0.17
N VAL A 230 15.10 -2.76 -1.03
CA VAL A 230 14.87 -4.12 -1.53
C VAL A 230 15.56 -4.21 -2.90
N ALA A 231 16.66 -4.95 -2.94
CA ALA A 231 17.41 -5.18 -4.18
C ALA A 231 16.53 -5.91 -5.23
N ASP A 232 16.81 -5.65 -6.50
CA ASP A 232 16.14 -6.26 -7.65
C ASP A 232 14.61 -6.09 -7.68
N ALA A 233 14.07 -5.08 -7.01
CA ALA A 233 12.66 -4.73 -7.00
C ALA A 233 12.40 -3.36 -7.64
N GLY A 234 11.28 -3.24 -8.35
CA GLY A 234 10.68 -1.98 -8.74
C GLY A 234 9.65 -1.51 -7.72
N HIS A 235 8.53 -0.97 -8.22
CA HIS A 235 7.47 -0.37 -7.41
C HIS A 235 6.58 -1.38 -6.67
N LEU A 236 6.41 -2.60 -7.21
CA LEU A 236 5.58 -3.65 -6.62
C LEU A 236 6.43 -4.69 -5.88
N ALA A 237 7.29 -4.23 -4.98
CA ALA A 237 8.28 -5.05 -4.27
C ALA A 237 7.73 -6.35 -3.64
N PRO A 238 6.51 -6.42 -3.05
CA PRO A 238 5.97 -7.68 -2.54
C PRO A 238 5.73 -8.75 -3.61
N ALA A 239 5.39 -8.34 -4.84
CA ALA A 239 5.23 -9.27 -5.96
C ALA A 239 6.56 -9.65 -6.59
N GLU A 240 7.53 -8.73 -6.58
CA GLU A 240 8.83 -8.92 -7.23
C GLU A 240 9.82 -9.68 -6.35
N GLN A 241 9.83 -9.41 -5.05
CA GLN A 241 10.73 -10.00 -4.06
C GLN A 241 9.97 -10.49 -2.82
N PRO A 242 8.98 -11.40 -2.99
CA PRO A 242 8.06 -11.80 -1.91
C PRO A 242 8.78 -12.34 -0.68
N SER A 243 9.77 -13.21 -0.85
CA SER A 243 10.52 -13.79 0.26
C SER A 243 11.31 -12.74 1.05
N ARG A 244 11.91 -11.78 0.32
CA ARG A 244 12.69 -10.72 0.98
C ARG A 244 11.78 -9.76 1.74
N VAL A 245 10.67 -9.34 1.13
CA VAL A 245 9.69 -8.46 1.77
C VAL A 245 9.08 -9.15 2.99
N ALA A 246 8.62 -10.40 2.86
CA ALA A 246 8.06 -11.16 3.98
C ALA A 246 9.05 -11.27 5.14
N GLN A 247 10.32 -11.63 4.88
CA GLN A 247 11.35 -11.72 5.91
C GLN A 247 11.56 -10.39 6.64
N LEU A 248 11.64 -9.27 5.91
CA LEU A 248 11.80 -7.94 6.50
C LEU A 248 10.60 -7.55 7.38
N LEU A 249 9.38 -7.85 6.94
CA LEU A 249 8.16 -7.60 7.71
C LEU A 249 8.08 -8.48 8.96
N VAL A 250 8.37 -9.79 8.85
CA VAL A 250 8.42 -10.69 10.00
C VAL A 250 9.44 -10.20 11.02
N ASP A 251 10.67 -9.91 10.59
CA ASP A 251 11.73 -9.40 11.46
C ASP A 251 11.34 -8.10 12.16
N PHE A 252 10.66 -7.22 11.46
CA PHE A 252 10.22 -5.94 12.01
C PHE A 252 9.06 -6.08 13.00
N PHE A 253 8.00 -6.76 12.62
CA PHE A 253 6.78 -6.84 13.42
C PHE A 253 6.90 -7.81 14.61
N THR A 254 7.81 -8.80 14.56
CA THR A 254 8.02 -9.74 15.69
C THR A 254 9.09 -9.29 16.68
N LYS A 255 10.11 -8.55 16.22
CA LYS A 255 11.22 -8.09 17.07
C LYS A 255 11.02 -6.67 17.59
N GLY A 256 10.31 -5.81 16.85
CA GLY A 256 10.04 -4.42 17.23
C GLY A 256 8.97 -4.25 18.33
N THR A 257 8.20 -5.30 18.64
CA THR A 257 7.14 -5.29 19.67
C THR A 257 7.62 -5.77 21.05
N ARG A 258 8.86 -6.23 21.19
CA ARG A 258 9.44 -6.51 22.50
C ARG A 258 10.07 -5.23 23.04
N HIS A 259 9.28 -4.45 23.73
CA HIS A 259 9.81 -3.46 24.67
C HIS A 259 10.47 -4.25 25.83
N GLU A 260 11.81 -4.21 25.89
CA GLU A 260 12.53 -4.52 27.11
C GLU A 260 12.26 -3.45 28.17
#